data_12ccc7bf21e6b8961999caaff2656e9e
#
_entry.id   12ccc7bf21e6b8961999caaff2656e9e
#
_cell.length_a   1.000
_cell.length_b   1.000
_cell.length_c   1.000
_cell.angle_alpha   90.00
_cell.angle_beta   90.00
_cell.angle_gamma   90.00
#
_symmetry.space_group_name_H-M   'P 1'
#
loop_
_entity.id
_entity.type
_entity.pdbx_description
1 polymer ?
#
loop_
_entity_poly.entity_id
_entity_poly.type
_entity_poly.pdbx_seq_one_letter_code
_entity_poly.pdbx_strand_id
1 'polypeptide(L)'
;MSTQRYAHRVFGLLVLLLLVSGNAWAQSPASDAKQTVWQPTWESLRGHTPAPEWFRDAKFGIYFHWGVYSVPAYGNEWYPRHMHEKQNGGRNSFYRHHVETYGDPAEYGYDTFVDQFTAEKFDAEQWCDLFQKAGARFVGPVAEHHDGFAMWDSELTPWNAMDRGPHRDILGEIAKAARERDMKVVATFHHARNNLWQKPDGNWTGHYSFAKEFFPTLLDDKDRAMLYGYMPREQFLDLWLGKLEEVIDQYDPDLIWFDSWLDEIPDETRREFLAYYFNHAEQTGQQVLVTYKQKDMPQDVCVLDLEKGGMAGLTDFAWLTDDTISLGSWCYTDTLDVKPTKVVLHSLVDIVSKNGQLLLNISPMADGTIPENQRQVLLELGAWLDSYGEAIYNTRPFVVYGHGPTQAGKGHFGGIATDKGYSADDIRYTRRGKTVYAIQLGWPGSEQPTLLAGFAATDDGPGLQVTHVELLGSSEPIAWQQTKSGVTVTSPHDAPNEMAMVYKLSVE
;
A
#
# COMPACT_ATOMS: atom_id res chain seq x y z
N MET A 1 60.57 -28.84 -14.13
CA MET A 1 61.11 -29.30 -15.38
C MET A 1 60.23 -28.75 -16.47
N SER A 2 60.75 -27.72 -17.10
CA SER A 2 61.28 -27.57 -18.47
C SER A 2 60.10 -27.26 -19.43
N THR A 3 59.99 -26.13 -19.92
CA THR A 3 60.65 -25.19 -20.84
C THR A 3 59.75 -24.97 -22.07
N GLN A 4 59.31 -23.74 -22.22
CA GLN A 4 59.50 -22.79 -23.33
C GLN A 4 59.60 -23.35 -24.78
N ARG A 5 58.85 -22.74 -25.72
CA ARG A 5 59.47 -21.95 -26.80
C ARG A 5 58.44 -21.22 -27.69
N TYR A 6 58.83 -20.01 -28.03
CA TYR A 6 58.31 -19.02 -29.01
C TYR A 6 58.41 -19.54 -30.47
N ALA A 7 57.59 -18.99 -31.35
CA ALA A 7 58.02 -18.59 -32.70
C ALA A 7 57.08 -17.57 -33.34
N HIS A 8 57.59 -16.41 -33.66
CA HIS A 8 57.11 -15.38 -34.57
C HIS A 8 56.97 -15.84 -36.02
N ARG A 9 56.04 -15.32 -36.79
CA ARG A 9 56.27 -14.86 -38.16
C ARG A 9 55.36 -13.73 -38.59
N VAL A 10 56.01 -12.74 -39.18
CA VAL A 10 55.53 -11.45 -39.71
C VAL A 10 55.38 -11.62 -41.25
N PHE A 11 54.63 -10.71 -41.85
CA PHE A 11 54.46 -10.20 -43.21
C PHE A 11 53.21 -10.50 -43.99
N GLY A 12 52.64 -9.37 -44.48
CA GLY A 12 51.83 -9.33 -45.68
C GLY A 12 50.84 -8.12 -45.71
N LEU A 13 51.37 -6.93 -46.03
CA LEU A 13 50.63 -5.71 -46.33
C LEU A 13 49.96 -5.86 -47.71
N LEU A 14 48.62 -5.66 -47.79
CA LEU A 14 47.98 -5.32 -49.07
C LEU A 14 46.95 -4.22 -48.81
N VAL A 15 47.25 -3.05 -49.31
CA VAL A 15 46.36 -1.85 -49.32
C VAL A 15 45.40 -2.02 -50.48
N LEU A 16 44.09 -2.06 -50.18
CA LEU A 16 43.03 -1.85 -51.17
C LEU A 16 42.19 -0.65 -50.78
N LEU A 17 42.39 0.45 -51.49
CA LEU A 17 41.53 1.62 -51.42
C LEU A 17 40.18 1.30 -52.07
N LEU A 18 39.12 1.27 -51.31
CA LEU A 18 37.75 1.36 -51.79
C LEU A 18 37.13 2.67 -51.26
N LEU A 19 36.95 3.58 -52.20
CA LEU A 19 36.11 4.78 -51.99
C LEU A 19 34.68 4.33 -51.76
N VAL A 20 34.16 4.53 -50.51
CA VAL A 20 32.76 4.44 -50.23
C VAL A 20 32.29 5.83 -49.82
N SER A 21 31.42 6.39 -50.64
CA SER A 21 30.70 7.65 -50.46
C SER A 21 30.00 7.64 -49.08
N GLY A 22 30.39 8.61 -48.25
CA GLY A 22 29.80 8.81 -46.94
C GLY A 22 28.36 9.39 -47.05
N ASN A 23 27.40 8.59 -46.64
CA ASN A 23 26.13 9.14 -46.15
C ASN A 23 26.35 9.51 -44.68
N ALA A 24 26.54 10.76 -44.41
CA ALA A 24 26.48 11.33 -43.08
C ALA A 24 25.04 11.21 -42.56
N TRP A 25 24.78 10.19 -41.79
CA TRP A 25 23.63 10.20 -40.91
C TRP A 25 23.91 11.25 -39.83
N ALA A 26 23.23 12.38 -39.92
CA ALA A 26 23.20 13.35 -38.84
C ALA A 26 22.65 12.62 -37.59
N GLN A 27 23.52 12.31 -36.65
CA GLN A 27 23.13 12.00 -35.31
C GLN A 27 22.43 13.25 -34.78
N SER A 28 21.12 13.17 -34.57
CA SER A 28 20.41 14.13 -33.76
C SER A 28 21.17 14.25 -32.43
N PRO A 29 21.45 15.45 -31.94
CA PRO A 29 22.04 15.60 -30.63
C PRO A 29 21.06 14.92 -29.64
N ALA A 30 21.55 13.91 -28.92
CA ALA A 30 20.89 13.45 -27.73
C ALA A 30 20.65 14.71 -26.88
N SER A 31 19.39 15.02 -26.62
CA SER A 31 19.08 16.06 -25.68
C SER A 31 19.72 15.67 -24.36
N ASP A 32 20.77 16.37 -23.94
CA ASP A 32 21.19 16.43 -22.56
C ASP A 32 20.00 17.02 -21.77
N ALA A 33 19.01 16.18 -21.50
CA ALA A 33 18.04 16.46 -20.46
C ALA A 33 18.91 16.53 -19.18
N LYS A 34 19.17 17.73 -18.71
CA LYS A 34 19.82 17.96 -17.43
C LYS A 34 19.06 17.11 -16.40
N GLN A 35 19.74 16.11 -15.87
CA GLN A 35 19.23 15.27 -14.81
C GLN A 35 18.75 16.20 -13.71
N THR A 36 17.44 16.23 -13.44
CA THR A 36 16.86 17.09 -12.41
C THR A 36 17.39 16.60 -11.08
N VAL A 37 18.16 17.43 -10.41
CA VAL A 37 18.66 17.10 -9.07
C VAL A 37 17.72 17.70 -8.05
N TRP A 38 16.98 16.84 -7.35
CA TRP A 38 16.09 17.22 -6.28
C TRP A 38 16.89 17.70 -5.07
N GLN A 39 16.64 18.93 -4.61
CA GLN A 39 17.25 19.49 -3.41
C GLN A 39 16.33 19.27 -2.20
N PRO A 40 16.87 19.15 -0.97
CA PRO A 40 16.08 18.95 0.25
C PRO A 40 15.37 20.26 0.70
N THR A 41 14.64 20.85 -0.22
CA THR A 41 13.83 22.06 -0.01
C THR A 41 12.44 21.84 -0.56
N TRP A 42 11.41 22.34 0.12
CA TRP A 42 10.04 22.21 -0.38
C TRP A 42 9.85 22.86 -1.75
N GLU A 43 10.58 23.94 -2.06
CA GLU A 43 10.54 24.57 -3.38
C GLU A 43 10.96 23.61 -4.49
N SER A 44 12.08 22.90 -4.32
CA SER A 44 12.55 21.89 -5.27
C SER A 44 11.60 20.70 -5.34
N LEU A 45 11.20 20.13 -4.19
CA LEU A 45 10.40 18.93 -4.09
C LEU A 45 8.99 19.07 -4.67
N ARG A 46 8.41 20.29 -4.70
CA ARG A 46 7.14 20.58 -5.38
C ARG A 46 7.16 20.40 -6.88
N GLY A 47 8.34 20.29 -7.50
CA GLY A 47 8.46 19.90 -8.90
C GLY A 47 8.14 18.44 -9.19
N HIS A 48 8.15 17.57 -8.16
CA HIS A 48 7.80 16.17 -8.26
C HIS A 48 6.28 15.99 -8.45
N THR A 49 5.88 14.95 -9.19
CA THR A 49 4.46 14.59 -9.38
C THR A 49 4.00 13.73 -8.22
N PRO A 50 3.15 14.21 -7.29
CA PRO A 50 2.80 13.46 -6.08
C PRO A 50 2.19 12.09 -6.35
N ALA A 51 1.35 11.97 -7.37
CA ALA A 51 0.63 10.77 -7.74
C ALA A 51 0.87 10.46 -9.23
N PRO A 52 1.89 9.64 -9.57
CA PRO A 52 2.19 9.27 -10.95
C PRO A 52 1.03 8.50 -11.59
N GLU A 53 1.00 8.47 -12.92
CA GLU A 53 -0.12 7.90 -13.68
C GLU A 53 -0.34 6.43 -13.35
N TRP A 54 0.73 5.64 -13.19
CA TRP A 54 0.61 4.24 -12.82
C TRP A 54 -0.17 4.03 -11.51
N PHE A 55 0.04 4.89 -10.50
CA PHE A 55 -0.68 4.82 -9.23
C PHE A 55 -2.16 5.16 -9.39
N ARG A 56 -2.44 6.21 -10.18
CA ARG A 56 -3.81 6.63 -10.49
C ARG A 56 -4.56 5.58 -11.31
N ASP A 57 -3.86 4.72 -12.03
CA ASP A 57 -4.41 3.62 -12.83
C ASP A 57 -4.56 2.33 -12.05
N ALA A 58 -3.66 2.06 -11.11
CA ALA A 58 -3.57 0.83 -10.34
C ALA A 58 -4.77 0.57 -9.41
N LYS A 59 -5.30 1.59 -8.75
CA LYS A 59 -6.51 1.60 -7.89
C LYS A 59 -6.50 0.69 -6.66
N PHE A 60 -5.86 -0.49 -6.71
CA PHE A 60 -5.91 -1.50 -5.68
C PHE A 60 -4.54 -2.11 -5.44
N GLY A 61 -4.11 -2.13 -4.20
CA GLY A 61 -2.92 -2.81 -3.72
C GLY A 61 -3.17 -3.62 -2.47
N ILE A 62 -2.22 -4.49 -2.15
CA ILE A 62 -2.23 -5.33 -0.95
C ILE A 62 -0.96 -5.10 -0.17
N TYR A 63 -1.08 -4.94 1.15
CA TYR A 63 0.05 -4.98 2.07
C TYR A 63 -0.27 -5.89 3.25
N PHE A 64 0.68 -6.16 4.11
CA PHE A 64 0.44 -7.12 5.18
C PHE A 64 1.17 -6.76 6.46
N HIS A 65 0.37 -6.74 7.56
CA HIS A 65 0.90 -6.68 8.91
C HIS A 65 1.30 -8.09 9.32
N TRP A 66 2.56 -8.39 9.10
CA TRP A 66 3.17 -9.68 9.39
C TRP A 66 4.59 -9.45 9.91
N GLY A 67 4.90 -10.03 11.06
CA GLY A 67 6.17 -9.85 11.74
C GLY A 67 6.18 -10.54 13.09
N VAL A 68 7.13 -10.20 13.93
CA VAL A 68 7.29 -10.78 15.27
C VAL A 68 6.03 -10.63 16.13
N TYR A 69 5.29 -9.53 15.96
CA TYR A 69 4.00 -9.29 16.65
C TYR A 69 2.88 -10.27 16.26
N SER A 70 3.06 -11.07 15.21
CA SER A 70 2.12 -12.15 14.84
C SER A 70 2.32 -13.43 15.65
N VAL A 71 3.45 -13.56 16.36
CA VAL A 71 3.79 -14.75 17.14
C VAL A 71 2.85 -14.95 18.33
N PRO A 72 2.59 -13.95 19.18
CA PRO A 72 1.67 -14.11 20.30
C PRO A 72 0.21 -14.30 19.88
N ALA A 73 -0.16 -13.99 18.65
CA ALA A 73 -1.50 -14.14 18.08
C ALA A 73 -2.64 -13.64 18.99
N TYR A 74 -2.38 -12.54 19.75
CA TYR A 74 -3.30 -12.02 20.75
C TYR A 74 -3.50 -10.51 20.64
N GLY A 75 -4.74 -10.10 20.70
CA GLY A 75 -5.13 -8.69 20.76
C GLY A 75 -4.93 -7.96 19.44
N ASN A 76 -3.74 -7.42 19.20
CA ASN A 76 -3.41 -6.73 17.96
C ASN A 76 -1.89 -6.49 17.84
N GLU A 77 -1.49 -5.81 16.75
CA GLU A 77 -0.10 -5.45 16.38
C GLU A 77 0.63 -4.58 17.43
N TRP A 78 -0.10 -4.01 18.37
CA TRP A 78 0.45 -3.26 19.50
C TRP A 78 0.90 -4.14 20.67
N TYR A 79 0.84 -5.46 20.52
CA TYR A 79 1.27 -6.40 21.55
C TYR A 79 2.66 -6.10 22.12
N PRO A 80 3.70 -5.76 21.31
CA PRO A 80 5.05 -5.45 21.82
C PRO A 80 5.05 -4.36 22.88
N ARG A 81 4.17 -3.40 22.73
CA ARG A 81 3.99 -2.30 23.69
C ARG A 81 3.11 -2.72 24.86
N HIS A 82 1.90 -3.22 24.55
CA HIS A 82 0.85 -3.43 25.54
C HIS A 82 1.16 -4.56 26.53
N MET A 83 2.03 -5.51 26.18
CA MET A 83 2.50 -6.54 27.09
C MET A 83 3.23 -5.97 28.33
N HIS A 84 3.65 -4.72 28.28
CA HIS A 84 4.34 -4.04 29.38
C HIS A 84 3.42 -3.09 30.18
N GLU A 85 2.17 -2.88 29.79
CA GLU A 85 1.28 -1.88 30.39
C GLU A 85 0.49 -2.46 31.60
N LYS A 86 1.10 -2.49 32.78
CA LYS A 86 0.51 -3.06 34.02
C LYS A 86 -0.78 -2.37 34.48
N GLN A 87 -0.96 -1.08 34.24
CA GLN A 87 -1.98 -0.24 34.87
C GLN A 87 -2.89 0.51 33.90
N ASN A 88 -2.89 0.19 32.61
CA ASN A 88 -3.56 0.99 31.58
C ASN A 88 -4.93 0.41 31.18
N GLY A 89 -5.95 0.53 32.04
CA GLY A 89 -7.36 0.28 31.73
C GLY A 89 -7.60 -1.03 30.93
N GLY A 90 -8.24 -0.93 29.76
CA GLY A 90 -8.49 -2.09 28.88
C GLY A 90 -7.22 -2.78 28.34
N ARG A 91 -6.10 -2.07 28.23
CA ARG A 91 -4.82 -2.59 27.76
C ARG A 91 -4.10 -3.48 28.77
N ASN A 92 -4.48 -3.43 30.03
CA ASN A 92 -4.01 -4.36 31.05
C ASN A 92 -4.30 -5.82 30.70
N SER A 93 -5.25 -6.11 29.80
CA SER A 93 -5.53 -7.47 29.31
C SER A 93 -4.32 -8.09 28.62
N PHE A 94 -3.54 -7.31 27.86
CA PHE A 94 -2.31 -7.78 27.19
C PHE A 94 -1.24 -8.18 28.19
N TYR A 95 -0.98 -7.33 29.20
CA TYR A 95 -0.04 -7.64 30.27
C TYR A 95 -0.43 -8.91 31.05
N ARG A 96 -1.73 -9.03 31.43
CA ARG A 96 -2.21 -10.22 32.13
C ARG A 96 -2.09 -11.48 31.28
N HIS A 97 -2.52 -11.41 30.00
CA HIS A 97 -2.38 -12.52 29.08
C HIS A 97 -0.90 -12.93 28.93
N HIS A 98 0.00 -11.95 28.80
CA HIS A 98 1.43 -12.23 28.68
C HIS A 98 1.96 -12.95 29.92
N VAL A 99 1.66 -12.44 31.11
CA VAL A 99 2.10 -13.06 32.40
C VAL A 99 1.52 -14.46 32.57
N GLU A 100 0.26 -14.67 32.23
CA GLU A 100 -0.41 -15.96 32.35
C GLU A 100 0.10 -17.00 31.35
N THR A 101 0.52 -16.56 30.16
CA THR A 101 0.92 -17.45 29.05
C THR A 101 2.42 -17.68 28.98
N TYR A 102 3.21 -16.62 29.17
CA TYR A 102 4.66 -16.61 28.93
C TYR A 102 5.49 -16.32 30.18
N GLY A 103 4.92 -15.66 31.18
CA GLY A 103 5.62 -15.24 32.40
C GLY A 103 5.85 -13.73 32.48
N ASP A 104 6.70 -13.31 33.41
CA ASP A 104 7.00 -11.88 33.61
C ASP A 104 7.71 -11.32 32.37
N PRO A 105 7.25 -10.18 31.79
CA PRO A 105 7.94 -9.53 30.68
C PRO A 105 9.43 -9.21 30.93
N ALA A 106 9.84 -9.12 32.20
CA ALA A 106 11.26 -8.94 32.55
C ALA A 106 12.12 -10.18 32.26
N GLU A 107 11.52 -11.36 32.27
CA GLU A 107 12.17 -12.65 31.98
C GLU A 107 11.88 -13.12 30.56
N TYR A 108 10.67 -12.86 30.07
CA TYR A 108 10.20 -13.20 28.72
C TYR A 108 9.81 -11.92 27.99
N GLY A 109 10.79 -11.19 27.49
CA GLY A 109 10.58 -9.95 26.76
C GLY A 109 10.12 -10.15 25.32
N TYR A 110 9.75 -9.06 24.66
CA TYR A 110 9.33 -9.12 23.25
C TYR A 110 10.42 -9.71 22.33
N ASP A 111 11.66 -9.42 22.58
CA ASP A 111 12.82 -9.96 21.88
C ASP A 111 12.88 -11.50 21.86
N THR A 112 12.26 -12.16 22.85
CA THR A 112 12.17 -13.63 22.92
C THR A 112 11.24 -14.20 21.82
N PHE A 113 10.29 -13.42 21.30
CA PHE A 113 9.43 -13.84 20.20
C PHE A 113 10.13 -13.84 18.84
N VAL A 114 11.25 -13.12 18.70
CA VAL A 114 11.97 -12.99 17.43
C VAL A 114 12.37 -14.37 16.89
N ASP A 115 12.95 -15.24 17.72
CA ASP A 115 13.37 -16.58 17.31
C ASP A 115 12.19 -17.54 17.01
N GLN A 116 10.97 -17.15 17.41
CA GLN A 116 9.76 -17.91 17.15
C GLN A 116 9.02 -17.43 15.88
N PHE A 117 9.42 -16.31 15.35
CA PHE A 117 8.95 -15.82 14.04
C PHE A 117 9.75 -16.55 12.95
N THR A 118 9.34 -17.77 12.60
CA THR A 118 10.13 -18.68 11.74
C THR A 118 9.80 -18.56 10.26
N ALA A 119 8.58 -18.12 9.91
CA ALA A 119 8.12 -17.99 8.52
C ALA A 119 8.34 -19.29 7.68
N GLU A 120 8.31 -20.47 8.29
CA GLU A 120 8.68 -21.75 7.63
C GLU A 120 7.76 -22.13 6.47
N LYS A 121 6.56 -21.54 6.38
CA LYS A 121 5.59 -21.77 5.30
C LYS A 121 5.49 -20.58 4.35
N PHE A 122 6.30 -19.55 4.56
CA PHE A 122 6.30 -18.38 3.68
C PHE A 122 6.88 -18.74 2.31
N ASP A 123 6.13 -18.39 1.27
CA ASP A 123 6.52 -18.54 -0.12
C ASP A 123 6.06 -17.29 -0.89
N ALA A 124 7.03 -16.42 -1.20
CA ALA A 124 6.78 -15.13 -1.84
C ALA A 124 6.10 -15.28 -3.22
N GLU A 125 6.44 -16.33 -3.97
CA GLU A 125 5.84 -16.62 -5.27
C GLU A 125 4.35 -16.95 -5.12
N GLN A 126 4.01 -17.87 -4.20
CA GLN A 126 2.62 -18.23 -3.94
C GLN A 126 1.80 -17.04 -3.39
N TRP A 127 2.41 -16.21 -2.55
CA TRP A 127 1.75 -15.01 -2.05
C TRP A 127 1.47 -14.02 -3.17
N CYS A 128 2.47 -13.71 -4.00
CA CYS A 128 2.29 -12.79 -5.12
C CYS A 128 1.34 -13.34 -6.19
N ASP A 129 1.30 -14.67 -6.42
CA ASP A 129 0.26 -15.31 -7.25
C ASP A 129 -1.15 -15.06 -6.72
N LEU A 130 -1.33 -15.18 -5.40
CA LEU A 130 -2.61 -14.91 -4.75
C LEU A 130 -2.98 -13.42 -4.89
N PHE A 131 -2.03 -12.51 -4.68
CA PHE A 131 -2.27 -11.08 -4.77
C PHE A 131 -2.59 -10.63 -6.20
N GLN A 132 -1.90 -11.19 -7.19
CA GLN A 132 -2.21 -10.95 -8.60
C GLN A 132 -3.61 -11.48 -8.96
N LYS A 133 -3.97 -12.69 -8.50
CA LYS A 133 -5.31 -13.25 -8.66
C LYS A 133 -6.39 -12.45 -7.95
N ALA A 134 -6.07 -11.83 -6.82
CA ALA A 134 -6.95 -10.89 -6.13
C ALA A 134 -7.14 -9.56 -6.87
N GLY A 135 -6.34 -9.30 -7.92
CA GLY A 135 -6.38 -8.09 -8.73
C GLY A 135 -5.47 -6.96 -8.25
N ALA A 136 -4.60 -7.21 -7.26
CA ALA A 136 -3.65 -6.20 -6.79
C ALA A 136 -2.69 -5.76 -7.92
N ARG A 137 -2.33 -4.47 -7.92
CA ARG A 137 -1.37 -3.86 -8.85
C ARG A 137 -0.12 -3.35 -8.15
N PHE A 138 -0.15 -3.23 -6.84
CA PHE A 138 0.99 -2.88 -6.01
C PHE A 138 0.91 -3.65 -4.69
N VAL A 139 2.04 -4.15 -4.21
CA VAL A 139 2.11 -5.04 -3.05
C VAL A 139 3.38 -4.84 -2.25
N GLY A 140 3.33 -5.13 -0.96
CA GLY A 140 4.54 -5.16 -0.13
C GLY A 140 4.26 -5.39 1.35
N PRO A 141 5.31 -5.64 2.14
CA PRO A 141 5.22 -5.85 3.58
C PRO A 141 5.08 -4.52 4.35
N VAL A 142 4.68 -4.63 5.61
CA VAL A 142 5.18 -3.71 6.62
C VAL A 142 6.67 -4.01 6.77
N ALA A 143 7.50 -3.14 6.19
CA ALA A 143 8.95 -3.32 6.17
C ALA A 143 9.54 -3.19 7.58
N GLU A 144 9.07 -2.21 8.36
CA GLU A 144 9.36 -2.12 9.79
C GLU A 144 8.16 -1.50 10.53
N HIS A 145 7.63 -2.25 11.50
CA HIS A 145 6.61 -1.75 12.38
C HIS A 145 7.23 -0.97 13.57
N HIS A 146 6.39 -0.47 14.48
CA HIS A 146 6.88 0.23 15.67
C HIS A 146 7.61 -0.69 16.67
N ASP A 147 7.69 -1.99 16.41
CA ASP A 147 8.43 -2.97 17.21
C ASP A 147 9.95 -2.98 16.94
N GLY A 148 10.40 -2.26 15.90
CA GLY A 148 11.81 -2.10 15.57
C GLY A 148 12.46 -3.28 14.85
N PHE A 149 11.66 -4.28 14.39
CA PHE A 149 12.17 -5.42 13.65
C PHE A 149 12.06 -5.18 12.13
N ALA A 150 13.21 -5.18 11.45
CA ALA A 150 13.32 -4.96 10.02
C ALA A 150 13.03 -6.25 9.24
N MET A 151 12.14 -6.18 8.25
CA MET A 151 11.74 -7.34 7.43
C MET A 151 12.63 -7.52 6.17
N TRP A 152 13.83 -6.95 6.17
CA TRP A 152 14.81 -7.03 5.08
C TRP A 152 16.21 -7.34 5.62
N ASP A 153 17.17 -7.59 4.74
CA ASP A 153 18.59 -7.76 5.04
C ASP A 153 19.23 -6.39 5.34
N SER A 154 19.23 -5.99 6.61
CA SER A 154 19.69 -4.69 7.06
C SER A 154 21.09 -4.77 7.69
N GLU A 155 22.01 -3.92 7.23
CA GLU A 155 23.32 -3.72 7.84
C GLU A 155 23.28 -2.75 9.04
N LEU A 156 22.16 -2.03 9.23
CA LEU A 156 22.00 -0.94 10.22
C LEU A 156 21.45 -1.41 11.56
N THR A 157 20.84 -2.58 11.62
CA THR A 157 20.28 -3.13 12.85
C THR A 157 20.46 -4.64 12.92
N PRO A 158 20.88 -5.20 14.08
CA PRO A 158 20.92 -6.64 14.27
C PRO A 158 19.52 -7.28 14.44
N TRP A 159 18.46 -6.46 14.49
CA TRP A 159 17.07 -6.87 14.57
C TRP A 159 16.43 -6.87 13.18
N ASN A 160 16.86 -7.80 12.35
CA ASN A 160 16.39 -7.96 10.98
C ASN A 160 16.07 -9.42 10.66
N ALA A 161 15.21 -9.62 9.66
CA ALA A 161 14.69 -10.93 9.28
C ALA A 161 15.73 -11.86 8.64
N MET A 162 16.86 -11.33 8.14
CA MET A 162 17.95 -12.14 7.61
C MET A 162 18.81 -12.71 8.72
N ASP A 163 19.14 -11.93 9.73
CA ASP A 163 20.02 -12.34 10.83
C ASP A 163 19.30 -13.11 11.92
N ARG A 164 18.00 -12.88 12.12
CA ARG A 164 17.19 -13.44 13.20
C ARG A 164 15.84 -13.93 12.71
N GLY A 165 15.24 -14.82 13.49
CA GLY A 165 13.90 -15.34 13.21
C GLY A 165 13.86 -16.18 11.94
N PRO A 166 13.27 -15.68 10.83
CA PRO A 166 13.10 -16.46 9.60
C PRO A 166 14.40 -16.71 8.82
N HIS A 167 15.46 -15.97 9.09
CA HIS A 167 16.72 -16.00 8.34
C HIS A 167 16.51 -15.85 6.82
N ARG A 168 15.67 -14.87 6.45
CA ARG A 168 15.26 -14.59 5.07
C ARG A 168 15.07 -13.09 4.86
N ASP A 169 15.43 -12.63 3.68
CA ASP A 169 15.12 -11.26 3.22
C ASP A 169 13.68 -11.19 2.69
N ILE A 170 12.74 -10.97 3.59
CA ILE A 170 11.31 -10.99 3.28
C ILE A 170 10.92 -9.91 2.27
N LEU A 171 11.41 -8.67 2.46
CA LEU A 171 11.11 -7.57 1.55
C LEU A 171 11.69 -7.84 0.15
N GLY A 172 12.94 -8.31 0.08
CA GLY A 172 13.59 -8.63 -1.19
C GLY A 172 12.90 -9.75 -1.95
N GLU A 173 12.50 -10.82 -1.25
CA GLU A 173 11.76 -11.93 -1.86
C GLU A 173 10.40 -11.47 -2.42
N ILE A 174 9.65 -10.66 -1.68
CA ILE A 174 8.37 -10.09 -2.14
C ILE A 174 8.60 -9.12 -3.30
N ALA A 175 9.59 -8.23 -3.21
CA ALA A 175 9.90 -7.28 -4.28
C ALA A 175 10.23 -7.99 -5.60
N LYS A 176 11.02 -9.06 -5.54
CA LYS A 176 11.33 -9.89 -6.71
C LYS A 176 10.07 -10.55 -7.28
N ALA A 177 9.31 -11.27 -6.45
CA ALA A 177 8.12 -11.99 -6.89
C ALA A 177 7.02 -11.07 -7.44
N ALA A 178 6.88 -9.86 -6.87
CA ALA A 178 5.95 -8.83 -7.33
C ALA A 178 6.32 -8.34 -8.74
N ARG A 179 7.60 -8.02 -8.98
CA ARG A 179 8.09 -7.54 -10.28
C ARG A 179 7.95 -8.58 -11.39
N GLU A 180 8.15 -9.86 -11.09
CA GLU A 180 7.94 -10.95 -12.04
C GLU A 180 6.48 -11.07 -12.49
N ARG A 181 5.55 -10.39 -11.79
CA ARG A 181 4.10 -10.31 -12.08
C ARG A 181 3.64 -8.92 -12.48
N ASP A 182 4.54 -8.04 -12.88
CA ASP A 182 4.25 -6.65 -13.24
C ASP A 182 3.53 -5.85 -12.13
N MET A 183 3.66 -6.25 -10.86
CA MET A 183 3.16 -5.50 -9.72
C MET A 183 4.23 -4.52 -9.21
N LYS A 184 3.78 -3.36 -8.76
CA LYS A 184 4.61 -2.33 -8.14
C LYS A 184 4.92 -2.69 -6.69
N VAL A 185 6.12 -2.33 -6.22
CA VAL A 185 6.62 -2.66 -4.89
C VAL A 185 6.30 -1.56 -3.90
N VAL A 186 5.73 -1.96 -2.76
CA VAL A 186 5.43 -1.08 -1.64
C VAL A 186 6.33 -1.44 -0.46
N ALA A 187 6.90 -0.45 0.21
CA ALA A 187 7.52 -0.61 1.51
C ALA A 187 6.81 0.30 2.52
N THR A 188 6.25 -0.27 3.58
CA THR A 188 5.52 0.51 4.57
C THR A 188 6.27 0.60 5.90
N PHE A 189 6.27 1.79 6.50
CA PHE A 189 7.09 2.10 7.66
C PHE A 189 6.28 2.74 8.80
N HIS A 190 6.47 2.19 10.00
CA HIS A 190 5.92 2.69 11.26
C HIS A 190 7.03 3.11 12.24
N HIS A 191 8.28 3.04 11.83
CA HIS A 191 9.46 3.16 12.70
C HIS A 191 9.70 4.58 13.25
N ALA A 192 9.03 5.62 12.74
CA ALA A 192 8.99 6.93 13.40
C ALA A 192 8.48 6.84 14.84
N ARG A 193 7.66 5.83 15.17
CA ARG A 193 7.12 5.57 16.51
C ARG A 193 8.14 4.98 17.48
N ASN A 194 9.30 4.50 17.01
CA ASN A 194 10.40 4.05 17.85
C ASN A 194 11.24 5.22 18.39
N ASN A 195 10.90 6.46 18.03
CA ASN A 195 11.55 7.64 18.54
C ASN A 195 11.31 7.79 20.03
N LEU A 196 12.34 7.53 20.82
CA LEU A 196 12.37 7.84 22.24
C LEU A 196 13.32 9.03 22.49
N TRP A 197 12.99 9.84 23.47
CA TRP A 197 13.89 10.90 23.88
C TRP A 197 13.96 11.01 25.40
N GLN A 198 15.11 11.41 25.90
CA GLN A 198 15.33 11.60 27.31
C GLN A 198 15.03 13.05 27.71
N LYS A 199 14.15 13.23 28.68
CA LYS A 199 13.87 14.54 29.26
C LYS A 199 15.06 15.06 30.09
N PRO A 200 15.13 16.37 30.39
CA PRO A 200 16.18 16.92 31.25
C PRO A 200 16.26 16.31 32.67
N ASP A 201 15.16 15.75 33.16
CA ASP A 201 15.09 15.04 34.44
C ASP A 201 15.61 13.59 34.38
N GLY A 202 16.07 13.14 33.19
CA GLY A 202 16.60 11.81 32.97
C GLY A 202 15.55 10.75 32.63
N ASN A 203 14.26 11.11 32.62
CA ASN A 203 13.18 10.19 32.25
C ASN A 203 13.03 10.08 30.75
N TRP A 204 12.79 8.86 30.28
CA TRP A 204 12.47 8.58 28.87
C TRP A 204 10.99 8.81 28.58
N THR A 205 10.70 9.27 27.38
CA THR A 205 9.34 9.45 26.88
C THR A 205 9.25 8.94 25.42
N GLY A 206 8.07 8.50 25.00
CA GLY A 206 7.82 7.85 23.71
C GLY A 206 7.12 6.51 23.90
N HIS A 207 6.91 5.76 22.81
CA HIS A 207 6.09 4.55 22.82
C HIS A 207 6.62 3.44 23.74
N TYR A 208 7.92 3.26 23.83
CA TYR A 208 8.56 2.20 24.63
C TYR A 208 9.27 2.72 25.89
N SER A 209 8.95 3.93 26.32
CA SER A 209 9.60 4.58 27.46
C SER A 209 9.52 3.79 28.78
N PHE A 210 8.58 2.86 28.90
CA PHE A 210 8.38 1.98 30.05
C PHE A 210 9.28 0.72 30.02
N ALA A 211 9.86 0.34 28.88
CA ALA A 211 10.64 -0.91 28.78
C ALA A 211 11.78 -0.97 29.81
N LYS A 212 12.39 0.16 30.15
CA LYS A 212 13.42 0.25 31.17
C LYS A 212 12.93 -0.17 32.57
N GLU A 213 11.64 -0.09 32.87
CA GLU A 213 11.08 -0.54 34.16
C GLU A 213 11.15 -2.07 34.28
N PHE A 214 11.06 -2.80 33.14
CA PHE A 214 11.18 -4.25 33.08
C PHE A 214 12.61 -4.73 32.92
N PHE A 215 13.44 -3.93 32.22
CA PHE A 215 14.81 -4.27 31.91
C PHE A 215 15.77 -3.23 32.52
N PRO A 216 16.11 -3.34 33.82
CA PRO A 216 16.98 -2.34 34.48
C PRO A 216 18.35 -2.17 33.82
N THR A 217 18.87 -3.24 33.21
CA THR A 217 20.16 -3.26 32.48
C THR A 217 20.01 -3.01 30.97
N LEU A 218 18.84 -2.55 30.50
CA LEU A 218 18.55 -2.35 29.06
C LEU A 218 19.61 -1.51 28.34
N LEU A 219 20.12 -0.47 28.99
CA LEU A 219 21.11 0.43 28.39
C LEU A 219 22.52 -0.17 28.34
N ASP A 220 22.77 -1.28 29.05
CA ASP A 220 24.04 -2.02 29.02
C ASP A 220 24.08 -2.98 27.81
N ASP A 221 22.91 -3.37 27.27
CA ASP A 221 22.74 -4.17 26.07
C ASP A 221 22.30 -3.25 24.91
N LYS A 222 23.28 -2.87 24.08
CA LYS A 222 23.05 -1.92 22.98
C LYS A 222 22.06 -2.45 21.93
N ASP A 223 22.10 -3.74 21.65
CA ASP A 223 21.21 -4.35 20.65
C ASP A 223 19.77 -4.33 21.16
N ARG A 224 19.55 -4.77 22.39
CA ARG A 224 18.24 -4.73 23.02
C ARG A 224 17.72 -3.30 23.20
N ALA A 225 18.60 -2.37 23.58
CA ALA A 225 18.26 -0.95 23.65
C ALA A 225 17.78 -0.40 22.30
N MET A 226 18.43 -0.80 21.20
CA MET A 226 18.06 -0.42 19.84
C MET A 226 16.66 -0.92 19.47
N LEU A 227 16.30 -2.18 19.75
CA LEU A 227 14.97 -2.74 19.48
C LEU A 227 13.85 -1.90 20.11
N TYR A 228 14.09 -1.43 21.34
CA TYR A 228 13.13 -0.60 22.08
C TYR A 228 13.31 0.91 21.86
N GLY A 229 14.19 1.34 20.96
CA GLY A 229 14.40 2.73 20.61
C GLY A 229 15.19 3.57 21.65
N TYR A 230 15.88 2.92 22.61
CA TYR A 230 16.68 3.60 23.63
C TYR A 230 18.04 4.01 23.08
N MET A 231 18.07 5.12 22.37
CA MET A 231 19.28 5.71 21.81
C MET A 231 19.21 7.24 21.85
N PRO A 232 20.33 7.97 21.71
CA PRO A 232 20.31 9.41 21.50
C PRO A 232 19.48 9.77 20.27
N ARG A 233 18.73 10.89 20.36
CA ARG A 233 17.83 11.32 19.27
C ARG A 233 18.55 11.50 17.94
N GLU A 234 19.76 12.04 17.94
CA GLU A 234 20.56 12.19 16.71
C GLU A 234 20.84 10.83 16.06
N GLN A 235 21.27 9.86 16.86
CA GLN A 235 21.48 8.48 16.39
C GLN A 235 20.19 7.84 15.85
N PHE A 236 19.05 8.12 16.49
CA PHE A 236 17.76 7.63 16.00
C PHE A 236 17.42 8.24 14.64
N LEU A 237 17.64 9.52 14.43
CA LEU A 237 17.37 10.19 13.16
C LEU A 237 18.28 9.67 12.03
N ASP A 238 19.57 9.46 12.33
CA ASP A 238 20.51 8.85 11.39
C ASP A 238 20.07 7.41 11.02
N LEU A 239 19.64 6.64 12.01
CA LEU A 239 19.15 5.27 11.79
C LEU A 239 17.83 5.27 11.02
N TRP A 240 16.90 6.20 11.33
CA TRP A 240 15.62 6.33 10.64
C TRP A 240 15.82 6.63 9.16
N LEU A 241 16.68 7.59 8.83
CA LEU A 241 17.00 7.96 7.45
C LEU A 241 17.78 6.85 6.75
N GLY A 242 18.82 6.31 7.40
CA GLY A 242 19.67 5.28 6.82
C GLY A 242 18.88 4.01 6.44
N LYS A 243 17.94 3.57 7.27
CA LYS A 243 17.05 2.44 6.96
C LYS A 243 16.18 2.68 5.70
N LEU A 244 15.71 3.90 5.51
CA LEU A 244 14.97 4.26 4.29
C LEU A 244 15.88 4.26 3.06
N GLU A 245 17.07 4.84 3.17
CA GLU A 245 18.07 4.85 2.10
C GLU A 245 18.49 3.42 1.74
N GLU A 246 18.74 2.57 2.74
CA GLU A 246 19.06 1.15 2.54
C GLU A 246 17.97 0.41 1.77
N VAL A 247 16.70 0.60 2.12
CA VAL A 247 15.56 -0.03 1.41
C VAL A 247 15.40 0.54 0.00
N ILE A 248 15.63 1.83 -0.20
CA ILE A 248 15.61 2.45 -1.52
C ILE A 248 16.68 1.84 -2.42
N ASP A 249 17.92 1.76 -1.93
CA ASP A 249 19.06 1.28 -2.71
C ASP A 249 19.00 -0.21 -3.01
N GLN A 250 18.49 -1.02 -2.09
CA GLN A 250 18.47 -2.49 -2.27
C GLN A 250 17.26 -2.96 -3.08
N TYR A 251 16.11 -2.29 -2.95
CA TYR A 251 14.83 -2.84 -3.46
C TYR A 251 14.09 -1.95 -4.43
N ASP A 252 14.53 -0.71 -4.69
CA ASP A 252 13.87 0.21 -5.63
C ASP A 252 12.34 0.27 -5.45
N PRO A 253 11.77 0.52 -4.24
CA PRO A 253 10.33 0.52 -4.06
C PRO A 253 9.66 1.60 -4.93
N ASP A 254 8.47 1.32 -5.45
CA ASP A 254 7.67 2.28 -6.22
C ASP A 254 6.82 3.20 -5.33
N LEU A 255 6.49 2.72 -4.12
CA LEU A 255 5.75 3.45 -3.11
C LEU A 255 6.35 3.23 -1.73
N ILE A 256 6.69 4.32 -1.04
CA ILE A 256 7.00 4.31 0.39
C ILE A 256 5.82 4.90 1.15
N TRP A 257 5.25 4.11 2.06
CA TRP A 257 4.11 4.48 2.86
C TRP A 257 4.53 4.69 4.32
N PHE A 258 4.06 5.77 4.93
CA PHE A 258 4.29 6.06 6.34
C PHE A 258 3.00 6.04 7.15
N ASP A 259 3.08 5.43 8.34
CA ASP A 259 2.09 5.61 9.39
C ASP A 259 2.20 7.02 10.01
N SER A 260 1.24 7.39 10.82
CA SER A 260 1.23 8.62 11.61
C SER A 260 2.48 8.78 12.51
N TRP A 261 2.74 9.99 13.01
CA TRP A 261 3.91 10.40 13.80
C TRP A 261 5.14 10.79 12.98
N LEU A 262 4.99 10.91 11.69
CA LEU A 262 6.07 11.41 10.85
C LEU A 262 6.42 12.88 11.18
N ASP A 263 5.50 13.62 11.78
CA ASP A 263 5.72 14.97 12.31
C ASP A 263 6.72 15.01 13.49
N GLU A 264 6.98 13.89 14.16
CA GLU A 264 8.05 13.74 15.15
C GLU A 264 9.45 13.71 14.53
N ILE A 265 9.56 13.40 13.24
CA ILE A 265 10.80 13.50 12.47
C ILE A 265 10.99 14.96 12.02
N PRO A 266 12.15 15.58 12.24
CA PRO A 266 12.40 16.97 11.84
C PRO A 266 12.09 17.21 10.36
N ASP A 267 11.58 18.39 10.05
CA ASP A 267 11.22 18.79 8.69
C ASP A 267 12.40 18.69 7.71
N GLU A 268 13.60 19.00 8.19
CA GLU A 268 14.86 18.88 7.44
C GLU A 268 15.12 17.42 7.03
N THR A 269 15.07 16.48 7.98
CA THR A 269 15.29 15.05 7.74
C THR A 269 14.24 14.46 6.79
N ARG A 270 12.98 14.89 6.91
CA ARG A 270 11.92 14.47 5.94
C ARG A 270 12.20 14.95 4.53
N ARG A 271 12.72 16.18 4.36
CA ARG A 271 13.12 16.71 3.06
C ARG A 271 14.36 16.03 2.49
N GLU A 272 15.32 15.68 3.34
CA GLU A 272 16.50 14.89 2.94
C GLU A 272 16.08 13.53 2.41
N PHE A 273 15.23 12.81 3.11
CA PHE A 273 14.64 11.55 2.65
C PHE A 273 13.95 11.70 1.28
N LEU A 274 13.07 12.69 1.12
CA LEU A 274 12.37 12.90 -0.15
C LEU A 274 13.33 13.22 -1.30
N ALA A 275 14.32 14.06 -1.05
CA ALA A 275 15.33 14.40 -2.04
C ALA A 275 16.15 13.17 -2.44
N TYR A 276 16.55 12.33 -1.47
CA TYR A 276 17.25 11.09 -1.71
C TYR A 276 16.43 10.15 -2.61
N TYR A 277 15.19 9.87 -2.21
CA TYR A 277 14.32 8.95 -2.92
C TYR A 277 13.98 9.42 -4.34
N PHE A 278 13.67 10.69 -4.52
CA PHE A 278 13.36 11.25 -5.84
C PHE A 278 14.59 11.28 -6.76
N ASN A 279 15.79 11.57 -6.23
CA ASN A 279 17.04 11.50 -7.01
C ASN A 279 17.37 10.06 -7.42
N HIS A 280 17.15 9.07 -6.53
CA HIS A 280 17.30 7.67 -6.85
C HIS A 280 16.33 7.26 -7.98
N ALA A 281 15.08 7.67 -7.90
CA ALA A 281 14.07 7.41 -8.92
C ALA A 281 14.44 8.01 -10.30
N GLU A 282 15.02 9.21 -10.35
CA GLU A 282 15.53 9.81 -11.60
C GLU A 282 16.67 8.96 -12.21
N GLN A 283 17.56 8.41 -11.36
CA GLN A 283 18.68 7.59 -11.82
C GLN A 283 18.21 6.24 -12.37
N THR A 284 17.19 5.64 -11.76
CA THR A 284 16.63 4.35 -12.17
C THR A 284 15.52 4.48 -13.24
N GLY A 285 15.09 5.69 -13.53
CA GLY A 285 13.98 5.97 -14.47
C GLY A 285 12.61 5.55 -13.92
N GLN A 286 12.47 5.46 -12.61
CA GLN A 286 11.21 5.13 -11.94
C GLN A 286 10.33 6.36 -11.72
N GLN A 287 9.03 6.12 -11.62
CA GLN A 287 8.06 7.08 -11.11
C GLN A 287 7.58 6.60 -9.74
N VAL A 288 8.02 7.28 -8.71
CA VAL A 288 7.77 6.90 -7.32
C VAL A 288 6.81 7.84 -6.62
N LEU A 289 6.27 7.42 -5.49
CA LEU A 289 5.47 8.28 -4.62
C LEU A 289 5.69 7.92 -3.14
N VAL A 290 5.36 8.90 -2.30
CA VAL A 290 5.34 8.75 -0.84
C VAL A 290 3.94 9.06 -0.33
N THR A 291 3.44 8.24 0.60
CA THR A 291 2.18 8.55 1.30
C THR A 291 2.44 9.02 2.72
N TYR A 292 1.53 9.82 3.25
CA TYR A 292 1.59 10.36 4.60
C TYR A 292 0.20 10.44 5.22
N LYS A 293 0.14 10.48 6.55
CA LYS A 293 -1.09 10.69 7.31
C LYS A 293 -1.18 12.12 7.84
N GLN A 294 -2.39 12.56 8.13
CA GLN A 294 -2.68 13.84 8.81
C GLN A 294 -2.13 15.07 8.06
N LYS A 295 -1.09 15.73 8.58
CA LYS A 295 -0.44 16.93 8.03
C LYS A 295 1.08 16.80 8.00
N ASP A 296 1.56 15.57 8.02
CA ASP A 296 2.97 15.26 8.23
C ASP A 296 3.84 15.64 7.04
N MET A 297 3.25 15.70 5.85
CA MET A 297 3.88 16.12 4.59
C MET A 297 2.98 17.07 3.80
N PRO A 298 3.53 17.89 2.89
CA PRO A 298 2.74 18.70 1.96
C PRO A 298 2.02 17.83 0.92
N GLN A 299 0.73 18.10 0.73
CA GLN A 299 -0.12 17.38 -0.24
C GLN A 299 0.29 17.62 -1.70
N ASP A 300 0.97 18.71 -1.98
CA ASP A 300 1.51 19.02 -3.31
C ASP A 300 2.86 18.33 -3.60
N VAL A 301 3.36 17.52 -2.66
CA VAL A 301 4.57 16.71 -2.81
C VAL A 301 4.28 15.21 -2.62
N CYS A 302 3.37 14.87 -1.69
CA CYS A 302 3.09 13.49 -1.29
C CYS A 302 1.58 13.21 -1.33
N VAL A 303 1.20 11.93 -1.32
CA VAL A 303 -0.19 11.47 -1.36
C VAL A 303 -0.74 11.30 0.06
N LEU A 304 -1.88 11.94 0.34
CA LEU A 304 -2.58 11.78 1.61
C LEU A 304 -3.17 10.37 1.74
N ASP A 305 -2.90 9.71 2.86
CA ASP A 305 -3.52 8.46 3.26
C ASP A 305 -4.55 8.69 4.39
N LEU A 306 -5.68 7.99 4.31
CA LEU A 306 -6.79 8.06 5.27
C LEU A 306 -7.06 6.69 5.89
N GLU A 307 -6.48 6.41 7.05
CA GLU A 307 -6.64 5.13 7.74
C GLU A 307 -8.10 4.77 8.01
N LYS A 308 -8.55 3.60 7.50
CA LYS A 308 -9.93 3.10 7.62
C LYS A 308 -10.96 4.20 7.37
N GLY A 309 -10.67 5.06 6.41
CA GLY A 309 -11.40 6.30 6.19
C GLY A 309 -11.73 6.55 4.73
N GLY A 310 -12.07 7.78 4.41
CA GLY A 310 -12.39 8.18 3.05
C GLY A 310 -12.72 9.66 2.93
N MET A 311 -13.05 10.05 1.70
CA MET A 311 -13.52 11.39 1.37
C MET A 311 -15.03 11.43 1.31
N ALA A 312 -15.63 12.59 1.71
CA ALA A 312 -17.07 12.78 1.64
C ALA A 312 -17.59 12.87 0.20
N GLY A 313 -16.73 13.26 -0.75
CA GLY A 313 -17.10 13.46 -2.15
C GLY A 313 -15.88 13.39 -3.05
N LEU A 314 -16.05 13.87 -4.27
CA LEU A 314 -14.96 13.99 -5.25
C LEU A 314 -13.83 14.87 -4.74
N THR A 315 -12.60 14.48 -5.08
CA THR A 315 -11.39 15.29 -4.89
C THR A 315 -10.74 15.57 -6.24
N ASP A 316 -10.05 16.69 -6.35
CA ASP A 316 -9.23 17.06 -7.49
C ASP A 316 -7.79 16.49 -7.40
N PHE A 317 -7.44 15.89 -6.28
CA PHE A 317 -6.18 15.19 -6.03
C PHE A 317 -6.40 13.70 -5.77
N ALA A 318 -5.39 12.89 -6.07
CA ALA A 318 -5.39 11.47 -5.73
C ALA A 318 -5.05 11.28 -4.24
N TRP A 319 -5.66 10.30 -3.62
CA TRP A 319 -5.46 9.95 -2.21
C TRP A 319 -5.48 8.43 -2.03
N LEU A 320 -4.95 7.95 -0.93
CA LEU A 320 -4.95 6.54 -0.55
C LEU A 320 -5.87 6.33 0.65
N THR A 321 -6.39 5.13 0.79
CA THR A 321 -6.92 4.61 2.04
C THR A 321 -6.22 3.28 2.32
N ASP A 322 -5.62 3.18 3.49
CA ASP A 322 -5.26 1.89 4.06
C ASP A 322 -6.42 1.34 4.88
N ASP A 323 -6.81 0.10 4.61
CA ASP A 323 -7.84 -0.62 5.36
C ASP A 323 -7.44 -2.09 5.50
N THR A 324 -8.02 -2.78 6.47
CA THR A 324 -7.73 -4.20 6.69
C THR A 324 -8.90 -5.10 6.29
N ILE A 325 -8.57 -6.27 5.78
CA ILE A 325 -9.55 -7.34 5.51
C ILE A 325 -10.23 -7.83 6.80
N SER A 326 -9.58 -7.64 7.95
CA SER A 326 -10.09 -8.10 9.25
C SER A 326 -11.10 -7.14 9.88
N LEU A 327 -11.92 -7.66 10.78
CA LEU A 327 -12.87 -6.87 11.58
C LEU A 327 -12.25 -6.24 12.84
N GLY A 328 -11.01 -6.54 13.16
CA GLY A 328 -10.38 -6.04 14.38
C GLY A 328 -8.94 -5.60 14.18
N SER A 329 -8.02 -6.50 14.43
CA SER A 329 -6.58 -6.27 14.37
C SER A 329 -6.06 -6.08 12.95
N TRP A 330 -4.93 -5.37 12.82
CA TRP A 330 -4.16 -5.32 11.57
C TRP A 330 -3.33 -6.59 11.36
N CYS A 331 -2.81 -7.19 12.45
CA CYS A 331 -2.08 -8.46 12.38
C CYS A 331 -2.97 -9.64 12.73
N TYR A 332 -2.45 -10.84 12.50
CA TYR A 332 -3.13 -12.08 12.87
C TYR A 332 -3.32 -12.20 14.39
N THR A 333 -4.51 -12.66 14.76
CA THR A 333 -4.84 -13.14 16.11
C THR A 333 -5.69 -14.41 16.02
N ASP A 334 -5.67 -15.26 17.05
CA ASP A 334 -6.44 -16.52 17.06
C ASP A 334 -7.96 -16.35 16.96
N THR A 335 -8.44 -15.12 17.20
CA THR A 335 -9.87 -14.75 17.16
C THR A 335 -10.21 -13.84 16.00
N LEU A 336 -9.34 -13.76 14.98
CA LEU A 336 -9.51 -12.80 13.88
C LEU A 336 -10.64 -13.20 12.94
N ASP A 337 -11.67 -12.37 12.87
CA ASP A 337 -12.73 -12.44 11.86
C ASP A 337 -12.41 -11.54 10.67
N VAL A 338 -12.94 -11.88 9.50
CA VAL A 338 -12.77 -11.13 8.26
C VAL A 338 -14.06 -10.48 7.78
N LYS A 339 -13.92 -9.37 7.08
CA LYS A 339 -15.04 -8.69 6.42
C LYS A 339 -15.59 -9.58 5.30
N PRO A 340 -16.90 -9.58 5.06
CA PRO A 340 -17.45 -10.20 3.86
C PRO A 340 -16.87 -9.57 2.59
N THR A 341 -16.60 -10.34 1.55
CA THR A 341 -16.04 -9.87 0.28
C THR A 341 -16.82 -8.71 -0.30
N LYS A 342 -18.15 -8.76 -0.24
CA LYS A 342 -19.04 -7.68 -0.67
C LYS A 342 -18.70 -6.34 0.00
N VAL A 343 -18.36 -6.32 1.28
CA VAL A 343 -18.01 -5.10 2.03
C VAL A 343 -16.69 -4.54 1.53
N VAL A 344 -15.68 -5.39 1.30
CA VAL A 344 -14.37 -4.99 0.76
C VAL A 344 -14.52 -4.43 -0.66
N LEU A 345 -15.29 -5.10 -1.51
CA LEU A 345 -15.58 -4.64 -2.87
C LEU A 345 -16.28 -3.28 -2.89
N HIS A 346 -17.31 -3.11 -2.07
CA HIS A 346 -18.05 -1.85 -1.98
C HIS A 346 -17.16 -0.70 -1.51
N SER A 347 -16.25 -0.96 -0.57
CA SER A 347 -15.24 0.02 -0.13
C SER A 347 -14.33 0.42 -1.28
N LEU A 348 -13.79 -0.54 -2.04
CA LEU A 348 -12.96 -0.27 -3.20
C LEU A 348 -13.68 0.60 -4.23
N VAL A 349 -14.93 0.25 -4.57
CA VAL A 349 -15.73 0.99 -5.55
C VAL A 349 -16.01 2.43 -5.09
N ASP A 350 -16.38 2.62 -3.82
CA ASP A 350 -16.65 3.95 -3.25
C ASP A 350 -15.38 4.82 -3.26
N ILE A 351 -14.25 4.28 -2.84
CA ILE A 351 -12.94 4.94 -2.82
C ILE A 351 -12.56 5.39 -4.24
N VAL A 352 -12.60 4.47 -5.20
CA VAL A 352 -12.20 4.73 -6.60
C VAL A 352 -13.10 5.78 -7.26
N SER A 353 -14.41 5.75 -6.99
CA SER A 353 -15.37 6.74 -7.51
C SER A 353 -15.06 8.17 -7.06
N LYS A 354 -14.35 8.34 -5.94
CA LYS A 354 -13.98 9.62 -5.31
C LYS A 354 -12.52 10.04 -5.56
N ASN A 355 -11.84 9.42 -6.53
CA ASN A 355 -10.43 9.62 -6.89
C ASN A 355 -9.41 8.99 -5.90
N GLY A 356 -9.84 8.03 -5.10
CA GLY A 356 -8.99 7.31 -4.17
C GLY A 356 -8.42 6.01 -4.73
N GLN A 357 -7.47 5.44 -3.99
CA GLN A 357 -6.89 4.11 -4.15
C GLN A 357 -7.00 3.34 -2.83
N LEU A 358 -7.16 2.03 -2.90
CA LEU A 358 -7.23 1.16 -1.72
C LEU A 358 -5.92 0.38 -1.57
N LEU A 359 -5.32 0.46 -0.39
CA LEU A 359 -4.25 -0.43 0.08
C LEU A 359 -4.85 -1.35 1.15
N LEU A 360 -5.16 -2.59 0.76
CA LEU A 360 -5.83 -3.57 1.62
C LEU A 360 -4.81 -4.38 2.40
N ASN A 361 -4.90 -4.32 3.72
CA ASN A 361 -4.09 -5.14 4.60
C ASN A 361 -4.64 -6.56 4.74
N ILE A 362 -3.76 -7.54 4.73
CA ILE A 362 -4.00 -8.90 5.20
C ILE A 362 -3.16 -9.22 6.42
N SER A 363 -3.51 -10.28 7.12
CA SER A 363 -2.96 -10.62 8.43
C SER A 363 -2.46 -12.09 8.43
N PRO A 364 -1.26 -12.38 7.90
CA PRO A 364 -0.71 -13.73 7.89
C PRO A 364 -0.32 -14.22 9.29
N MET A 365 -0.36 -15.54 9.50
CA MET A 365 0.15 -16.21 10.69
C MET A 365 1.68 -16.12 10.75
N ALA A 366 2.27 -16.23 11.94
CA ALA A 366 3.72 -16.13 12.14
C ALA A 366 4.52 -17.14 11.30
N ASP A 367 3.96 -18.29 10.98
CA ASP A 367 4.60 -19.32 10.14
C ASP A 367 4.58 -19.00 8.64
N GLY A 368 3.92 -17.91 8.23
CA GLY A 368 3.77 -17.51 6.82
C GLY A 368 2.51 -18.06 6.14
N THR A 369 1.60 -18.70 6.88
CA THR A 369 0.30 -19.11 6.34
C THR A 369 -0.63 -17.91 6.20
N ILE A 370 -1.19 -17.67 5.02
CA ILE A 370 -2.34 -16.77 4.86
C ILE A 370 -3.60 -17.57 5.20
N PRO A 371 -4.38 -17.18 6.23
CA PRO A 371 -5.58 -17.89 6.65
C PRO A 371 -6.60 -18.08 5.52
N GLU A 372 -7.26 -19.25 5.50
CA GLU A 372 -8.16 -19.60 4.39
C GLU A 372 -9.34 -18.64 4.24
N ASN A 373 -9.89 -18.11 5.32
CA ASN A 373 -10.94 -17.09 5.26
C ASN A 373 -10.47 -15.80 4.56
N GLN A 374 -9.23 -15.37 4.75
CA GLN A 374 -8.65 -14.24 4.04
C GLN A 374 -8.38 -14.57 2.56
N ARG A 375 -7.84 -15.76 2.29
CA ARG A 375 -7.63 -16.25 0.92
C ARG A 375 -8.93 -16.26 0.12
N GLN A 376 -10.02 -16.73 0.72
CA GLN A 376 -11.32 -16.77 0.07
C GLN A 376 -11.80 -15.36 -0.29
N VAL A 377 -11.75 -14.40 0.61
CA VAL A 377 -12.13 -12.99 0.34
C VAL A 377 -11.31 -12.42 -0.82
N LEU A 378 -9.99 -12.66 -0.85
CA LEU A 378 -9.11 -12.20 -1.91
C LEU A 378 -9.47 -12.82 -3.27
N LEU A 379 -9.73 -14.12 -3.32
CA LEU A 379 -10.08 -14.81 -4.56
C LEU A 379 -11.47 -14.42 -5.08
N GLU A 380 -12.43 -14.24 -4.21
CA GLU A 380 -13.77 -13.75 -4.58
C GLU A 380 -13.73 -12.30 -5.11
N LEU A 381 -12.94 -11.43 -4.45
CA LEU A 381 -12.71 -10.07 -4.93
C LEU A 381 -12.04 -10.08 -6.31
N GLY A 382 -11.02 -10.92 -6.47
CA GLY A 382 -10.32 -11.09 -7.74
C GLY A 382 -11.22 -11.60 -8.87
N ALA A 383 -12.11 -12.55 -8.59
CA ALA A 383 -13.07 -13.05 -9.57
C ALA A 383 -14.04 -11.95 -10.06
N TRP A 384 -14.45 -11.04 -9.16
CA TRP A 384 -15.23 -9.88 -9.56
C TRP A 384 -14.40 -8.91 -10.41
N LEU A 385 -13.16 -8.61 -9.99
CA LEU A 385 -12.27 -7.70 -10.71
C LEU A 385 -11.83 -8.25 -12.09
N ASP A 386 -11.70 -9.55 -12.24
CA ASP A 386 -11.43 -10.19 -13.54
C ASP A 386 -12.58 -9.93 -14.55
N SER A 387 -13.80 -9.99 -14.06
CA SER A 387 -15.00 -9.82 -14.90
C SER A 387 -15.39 -8.36 -15.15
N TYR A 388 -15.17 -7.49 -14.17
CA TYR A 388 -15.71 -6.12 -14.12
C TYR A 388 -14.64 -5.04 -13.90
N GLY A 389 -13.37 -5.41 -13.78
CA GLY A 389 -12.27 -4.50 -13.43
C GLY A 389 -12.01 -3.39 -14.45
N GLU A 390 -12.55 -3.47 -15.68
CA GLU A 390 -12.49 -2.35 -16.61
C GLU A 390 -13.21 -1.08 -16.07
N ALA A 391 -14.15 -1.26 -15.13
CA ALA A 391 -14.84 -0.17 -14.45
C ALA A 391 -14.02 0.41 -13.27
N ILE A 392 -12.91 -0.22 -12.90
CA ILE A 392 -12.05 0.16 -11.78
C ILE A 392 -10.70 0.67 -12.30
N TYR A 393 -9.92 -0.19 -12.97
CA TYR A 393 -8.57 0.13 -13.40
C TYR A 393 -8.54 1.11 -14.56
N ASN A 394 -7.50 1.96 -14.61
CA ASN A 394 -7.32 2.96 -15.67
C ASN A 394 -8.50 3.94 -15.79
N THR A 395 -9.29 4.10 -14.73
CA THR A 395 -10.43 5.03 -14.70
C THR A 395 -10.06 6.33 -13.97
N ARG A 396 -10.89 7.33 -14.16
CA ARG A 396 -10.88 8.60 -13.44
C ARG A 396 -12.27 8.86 -12.86
N PRO A 397 -12.42 9.74 -11.90
CA PRO A 397 -13.74 10.13 -11.42
C PRO A 397 -14.63 10.66 -12.55
N PHE A 398 -15.91 10.41 -12.42
CA PHE A 398 -16.92 11.08 -13.22
C PHE A 398 -17.27 12.45 -12.62
N VAL A 399 -18.14 13.24 -13.25
CA VAL A 399 -18.55 14.56 -12.76
C VAL A 399 -19.25 14.52 -11.40
N VAL A 400 -19.80 13.36 -11.04
CA VAL A 400 -20.33 13.04 -9.71
C VAL A 400 -19.80 11.65 -9.31
N TYR A 401 -19.48 11.46 -8.02
CA TYR A 401 -18.98 10.16 -7.56
C TYR A 401 -20.07 9.09 -7.48
N GLY A 402 -21.32 9.50 -7.27
CA GLY A 402 -22.43 8.58 -7.09
C GLY A 402 -23.64 9.24 -6.43
N HIS A 403 -24.61 8.40 -6.13
CA HIS A 403 -25.79 8.74 -5.33
C HIS A 403 -26.29 7.48 -4.61
N GLY A 404 -27.24 7.65 -3.70
CA GLY A 404 -27.85 6.58 -2.91
C GLY A 404 -28.03 6.97 -1.46
N PRO A 405 -28.67 6.11 -0.67
CA PRO A 405 -28.99 6.40 0.74
C PRO A 405 -27.76 6.29 1.66
N THR A 406 -26.73 5.49 1.26
CA THR A 406 -25.59 5.22 2.13
C THR A 406 -24.50 6.27 1.94
N GLN A 407 -24.14 6.93 3.04
CA GLN A 407 -23.05 7.89 3.09
C GLN A 407 -21.86 7.28 3.83
N ALA A 408 -20.73 7.17 3.17
CA ALA A 408 -19.48 6.85 3.85
C ALA A 408 -19.09 8.02 4.76
N GLY A 409 -18.42 7.71 5.85
CA GLY A 409 -17.79 8.71 6.69
C GLY A 409 -16.67 9.45 5.96
N LYS A 410 -16.04 10.41 6.65
CA LYS A 410 -14.91 11.18 6.12
C LYS A 410 -13.74 11.23 7.10
N GLY A 411 -12.53 11.37 6.55
CA GLY A 411 -11.30 11.45 7.34
C GLY A 411 -10.88 10.10 7.90
N HIS A 412 -9.83 10.12 8.72
CA HIS A 412 -9.33 8.92 9.41
C HIS A 412 -10.43 8.31 10.28
N PHE A 413 -10.51 6.98 10.28
CA PHE A 413 -11.51 6.19 11.02
C PHE A 413 -12.96 6.60 10.74
N GLY A 414 -13.20 7.33 9.64
CA GLY A 414 -14.54 7.76 9.25
C GLY A 414 -15.45 6.62 8.78
N GLY A 415 -14.92 5.41 8.70
CA GLY A 415 -15.60 4.22 8.24
C GLY A 415 -15.76 4.20 6.72
N ILE A 416 -15.29 3.14 6.07
CA ILE A 416 -15.49 2.96 4.63
C ILE A 416 -16.82 2.29 4.42
N ALA A 417 -17.15 1.26 5.02
CA ALA A 417 -18.46 0.64 4.99
C ALA A 417 -18.98 0.49 6.41
N THR A 418 -20.25 0.81 6.60
CA THR A 418 -20.95 0.43 7.82
C THR A 418 -20.99 -1.10 7.89
N ASP A 419 -21.20 -1.67 9.06
CA ASP A 419 -21.38 -3.12 9.25
C ASP A 419 -22.46 -3.72 8.33
N LYS A 420 -23.34 -2.87 7.78
CA LYS A 420 -24.42 -3.24 6.86
C LYS A 420 -24.01 -3.16 5.39
N GLY A 421 -22.86 -2.53 5.05
CA GLY A 421 -22.46 -2.28 3.67
C GLY A 421 -23.39 -1.30 2.94
N TYR A 422 -23.18 -1.20 1.62
CA TYR A 422 -24.06 -0.47 0.71
C TYR A 422 -25.20 -1.37 0.22
N SER A 423 -26.24 -0.76 -0.35
CA SER A 423 -27.40 -1.43 -0.94
C SER A 423 -27.45 -1.29 -2.46
N ALA A 424 -28.39 -1.98 -3.10
CA ALA A 424 -28.66 -1.83 -4.53
C ALA A 424 -29.15 -0.43 -4.94
N ASP A 425 -29.53 0.41 -3.99
CA ASP A 425 -29.91 1.81 -4.25
C ASP A 425 -28.70 2.74 -4.29
N ASP A 426 -27.50 2.23 -3.95
CA ASP A 426 -26.25 2.98 -4.00
C ASP A 426 -25.55 2.77 -5.34
N ILE A 427 -25.33 3.85 -6.09
CA ILE A 427 -24.66 3.87 -7.37
C ILE A 427 -23.36 4.65 -7.24
N ARG A 428 -22.29 4.14 -7.85
CA ARG A 428 -21.00 4.83 -7.97
C ARG A 428 -20.60 4.95 -9.43
N TYR A 429 -19.87 6.00 -9.77
CA TYR A 429 -19.47 6.28 -11.14
C TYR A 429 -17.97 6.38 -11.29
N THR A 430 -17.47 5.78 -12.39
CA THR A 430 -16.11 5.96 -12.88
C THR A 430 -16.15 6.26 -14.39
N ARG A 431 -15.05 6.78 -14.95
CA ARG A 431 -14.98 7.15 -16.36
C ARG A 431 -13.64 6.77 -16.99
N ARG A 432 -13.68 6.30 -18.24
CA ARG A 432 -12.52 6.12 -19.10
C ARG A 432 -12.82 6.66 -20.50
N GLY A 433 -12.24 7.83 -20.82
CA GLY A 433 -12.53 8.52 -22.08
C GLY A 433 -14.02 8.84 -22.25
N LYS A 434 -14.63 8.29 -23.31
CA LYS A 434 -16.07 8.44 -23.60
C LYS A 434 -16.94 7.32 -22.99
N THR A 435 -16.39 6.51 -22.15
CA THR A 435 -17.13 5.45 -21.44
C THR A 435 -17.30 5.83 -19.97
N VAL A 436 -18.52 5.78 -19.49
CA VAL A 436 -18.86 5.94 -18.06
C VAL A 436 -19.38 4.59 -17.56
N TYR A 437 -18.89 4.19 -16.40
CA TYR A 437 -19.36 3.01 -15.70
C TYR A 437 -20.23 3.44 -14.53
N ALA A 438 -21.45 2.93 -14.48
CA ALA A 438 -22.36 3.06 -13.34
C ALA A 438 -22.36 1.73 -12.57
N ILE A 439 -21.80 1.74 -11.37
CA ILE A 439 -21.63 0.55 -10.55
C ILE A 439 -22.72 0.56 -9.47
N GLN A 440 -23.66 -0.36 -9.58
CA GLN A 440 -24.76 -0.56 -8.64
C GLN A 440 -24.31 -1.55 -7.55
N LEU A 441 -24.32 -1.13 -6.28
CA LEU A 441 -23.74 -1.86 -5.17
C LEU A 441 -24.68 -2.91 -4.58
N GLY A 442 -25.18 -3.80 -5.45
CA GLY A 442 -26.02 -4.94 -5.12
C GLY A 442 -27.02 -5.25 -6.23
N TRP A 443 -27.75 -6.32 -6.04
CA TRP A 443 -28.82 -6.75 -6.94
C TRP A 443 -30.16 -6.10 -6.56
N PRO A 444 -30.81 -5.30 -7.44
CA PRO A 444 -32.08 -4.65 -7.14
C PRO A 444 -33.30 -5.58 -7.22
N GLY A 445 -33.13 -6.81 -7.72
CA GLY A 445 -34.20 -7.73 -8.10
C GLY A 445 -34.38 -7.81 -9.61
N SER A 446 -35.17 -8.79 -10.05
CA SER A 446 -35.50 -9.03 -11.47
C SER A 446 -36.35 -7.89 -12.03
N GLU A 447 -36.01 -7.43 -13.24
CA GLU A 447 -36.76 -6.44 -14.02
C GLU A 447 -37.08 -5.12 -13.25
N GLN A 448 -36.19 -4.73 -12.32
CA GLN A 448 -36.36 -3.50 -11.55
C GLN A 448 -35.76 -2.28 -12.25
N PRO A 449 -36.45 -1.13 -12.30
CA PRO A 449 -35.89 0.09 -12.85
C PRO A 449 -34.91 0.71 -11.86
N THR A 450 -33.75 1.13 -12.38
CA THR A 450 -32.74 1.89 -11.62
C THR A 450 -32.46 3.22 -12.33
N LEU A 451 -32.55 4.34 -11.61
CA LEU A 451 -32.21 5.66 -12.13
C LEU A 451 -30.72 5.96 -11.95
N LEU A 452 -30.02 6.15 -13.03
CA LEU A 452 -28.63 6.63 -13.05
C LEU A 452 -28.63 8.17 -13.12
N ALA A 453 -28.80 8.80 -11.96
CA ALA A 453 -29.00 10.26 -11.84
C ALA A 453 -27.75 11.08 -12.24
N GLY A 454 -26.56 10.47 -12.32
CA GLY A 454 -25.32 11.14 -12.77
C GLY A 454 -25.39 11.65 -14.23
N PHE A 455 -26.38 11.25 -14.99
CA PHE A 455 -26.66 11.71 -16.36
C PHE A 455 -27.83 12.71 -16.45
N ALA A 456 -28.28 13.25 -15.32
CA ALA A 456 -29.35 14.24 -15.31
C ALA A 456 -28.91 15.53 -16.04
N ALA A 457 -29.89 16.25 -16.62
CA ALA A 457 -29.68 17.60 -17.11
C ALA A 457 -29.32 18.52 -15.94
N THR A 458 -28.41 19.46 -16.16
CA THR A 458 -27.99 20.47 -15.18
C THR A 458 -28.59 21.83 -15.57
N ASP A 459 -28.52 22.80 -14.65
CA ASP A 459 -28.93 24.17 -14.93
C ASP A 459 -28.09 24.83 -16.04
N ASP A 460 -26.86 24.34 -16.26
CA ASP A 460 -25.92 24.82 -17.28
C ASP A 460 -26.08 24.13 -18.64
N GLY A 461 -26.99 23.15 -18.76
CA GLY A 461 -27.25 22.48 -20.03
C GLY A 461 -27.84 21.06 -19.93
N PRO A 462 -28.07 20.41 -21.07
CA PRO A 462 -28.47 19.03 -21.09
C PRO A 462 -27.35 18.15 -20.50
N GLY A 463 -27.70 17.11 -19.75
CA GLY A 463 -26.76 16.10 -19.31
C GLY A 463 -26.03 15.43 -20.49
N LEU A 464 -24.97 14.67 -20.21
CA LEU A 464 -24.26 13.93 -21.24
C LEU A 464 -25.20 13.02 -22.03
N GLN A 465 -25.15 13.11 -23.36
CA GLN A 465 -25.95 12.24 -24.23
C GLN A 465 -25.38 10.81 -24.21
N VAL A 466 -26.22 9.87 -23.80
CA VAL A 466 -25.89 8.44 -23.83
C VAL A 466 -26.31 7.86 -25.18
N THR A 467 -25.43 7.13 -25.81
CA THR A 467 -25.66 6.52 -27.12
C THR A 467 -25.82 5.01 -27.04
N HIS A 468 -25.28 4.38 -26.00
CA HIS A 468 -25.37 2.94 -25.81
C HIS A 468 -25.26 2.58 -24.34
N VAL A 469 -25.96 1.52 -23.91
CA VAL A 469 -25.88 0.94 -22.57
C VAL A 469 -25.78 -0.57 -22.68
N GLU A 470 -24.78 -1.13 -21.99
CA GLU A 470 -24.65 -2.58 -21.80
C GLU A 470 -24.44 -2.92 -20.33
N LEU A 471 -24.81 -4.13 -19.92
CA LEU A 471 -24.53 -4.65 -18.59
C LEU A 471 -23.38 -5.64 -18.71
N LEU A 472 -22.25 -5.35 -18.05
CA LEU A 472 -21.11 -6.26 -18.06
C LEU A 472 -21.48 -7.61 -17.42
N GLY A 473 -20.98 -8.68 -18.00
CA GLY A 473 -21.29 -10.06 -17.56
C GLY A 473 -22.66 -10.58 -18.01
N SER A 474 -23.42 -9.81 -18.80
CA SER A 474 -24.68 -10.25 -19.43
C SER A 474 -24.60 -10.12 -20.95
N SER A 475 -25.16 -11.10 -21.66
CA SER A 475 -25.40 -11.01 -23.13
C SER A 475 -26.78 -10.47 -23.47
N GLU A 476 -27.64 -10.27 -22.48
CA GLU A 476 -28.99 -9.76 -22.71
C GLU A 476 -28.97 -8.24 -22.95
N PRO A 477 -29.69 -7.75 -23.97
CA PRO A 477 -29.87 -6.32 -24.19
C PRO A 477 -30.57 -5.67 -22.99
N ILE A 478 -30.01 -4.59 -22.49
CA ILE A 478 -30.59 -3.82 -21.38
C ILE A 478 -31.60 -2.81 -21.93
N ALA A 479 -32.84 -2.85 -21.43
CA ALA A 479 -33.81 -1.81 -21.68
C ALA A 479 -33.40 -0.52 -20.92
N TRP A 480 -33.30 0.61 -21.63
CA TRP A 480 -32.95 1.87 -21.05
C TRP A 480 -33.62 3.06 -21.74
N GLN A 481 -33.75 4.17 -20.99
CA GLN A 481 -34.29 5.42 -21.50
C GLN A 481 -33.58 6.60 -20.83
N GLN A 482 -33.18 7.59 -21.62
CA GLN A 482 -32.66 8.86 -21.10
C GLN A 482 -33.75 9.92 -21.03
N THR A 483 -33.82 10.62 -19.89
CA THR A 483 -34.73 11.74 -19.61
C THR A 483 -33.93 12.91 -19.02
N LYS A 484 -34.60 14.02 -18.70
CA LYS A 484 -33.97 15.13 -17.96
C LYS A 484 -33.48 14.72 -16.57
N SER A 485 -34.05 13.67 -15.97
CA SER A 485 -33.67 13.18 -14.64
C SER A 485 -32.47 12.23 -14.64
N GLY A 486 -32.00 11.82 -15.83
CA GLY A 486 -30.91 10.87 -15.98
C GLY A 486 -31.26 9.71 -16.92
N VAL A 487 -30.54 8.61 -16.77
CA VAL A 487 -30.78 7.37 -17.53
C VAL A 487 -31.44 6.36 -16.62
N THR A 488 -32.60 5.85 -17.01
CA THR A 488 -33.23 4.71 -16.34
C THR A 488 -32.81 3.44 -17.08
N VAL A 489 -32.30 2.47 -16.34
CA VAL A 489 -31.97 1.11 -16.84
C VAL A 489 -32.89 0.11 -16.15
N THR A 490 -33.23 -1.00 -16.82
CA THR A 490 -34.00 -2.10 -16.21
C THR A 490 -33.05 -3.29 -16.01
N SER A 491 -33.00 -3.83 -14.78
CA SER A 491 -32.18 -5.01 -14.48
C SER A 491 -32.66 -6.24 -15.31
N PRO A 492 -31.75 -7.18 -15.64
CA PRO A 492 -32.16 -8.42 -16.33
C PRO A 492 -33.00 -9.31 -15.41
N HIS A 493 -33.44 -10.45 -15.96
CA HIS A 493 -34.17 -11.44 -15.15
C HIS A 493 -33.30 -12.05 -14.06
N ASP A 494 -32.06 -12.40 -14.39
CA ASP A 494 -31.10 -13.03 -13.48
C ASP A 494 -29.93 -12.08 -13.19
N ALA A 495 -29.43 -12.09 -11.95
CA ALA A 495 -28.28 -11.28 -11.55
C ALA A 495 -27.00 -11.83 -12.20
N PRO A 496 -26.24 -11.03 -12.99
CA PRO A 496 -24.91 -11.46 -13.42
C PRO A 496 -23.92 -11.51 -12.25
N ASN A 497 -24.14 -10.72 -11.22
CA ASN A 497 -23.41 -10.75 -9.95
C ASN A 497 -24.24 -10.10 -8.83
N GLU A 498 -24.29 -10.74 -7.66
CA GLU A 498 -25.07 -10.24 -6.52
C GLU A 498 -24.32 -9.19 -5.66
N MET A 499 -23.01 -9.15 -5.73
CA MET A 499 -22.21 -8.18 -4.95
C MET A 499 -22.31 -6.78 -5.55
N ALA A 500 -22.10 -6.63 -6.85
CA ALA A 500 -22.24 -5.37 -7.56
C ALA A 500 -22.41 -5.61 -9.07
N MET A 501 -23.27 -4.82 -9.73
CA MET A 501 -23.49 -4.83 -11.16
C MET A 501 -22.85 -3.61 -11.82
N VAL A 502 -22.41 -3.75 -13.07
CA VAL A 502 -21.73 -2.67 -13.78
C VAL A 502 -22.43 -2.39 -15.11
N TYR A 503 -23.11 -1.26 -15.19
CA TYR A 503 -23.61 -0.71 -16.45
C TYR A 503 -22.51 0.11 -17.12
N LYS A 504 -22.23 -0.20 -18.39
CA LYS A 504 -21.25 0.52 -19.21
C LYS A 504 -21.99 1.38 -20.23
N LEU A 505 -21.77 2.67 -20.17
CA LEU A 505 -22.48 3.68 -20.97
C LEU A 505 -21.50 4.38 -21.91
N SER A 506 -21.79 4.40 -23.20
CA SER A 506 -21.09 5.23 -24.18
C SER A 506 -21.72 6.62 -24.24
N VAL A 507 -20.89 7.67 -24.17
CA VAL A 507 -21.35 9.07 -24.20
C VAL A 507 -20.68 9.86 -25.31
N GLU A 508 -21.40 10.88 -25.82
CA GLU A 508 -20.88 11.81 -26.81
C GLU A 508 -20.14 13.00 -26.17
#